data_786ff514edb10fdaa9ce8c0eb5baef16
#
_entry.id   786ff514edb10fdaa9ce8c0eb5baef16
#
_cell.length_a   1.000
_cell.length_b   1.000
_cell.length_c   1.000
_cell.angle_alpha   90.00
_cell.angle_beta   90.00
_cell.angle_gamma   90.00
#
_symmetry.space_group_name_H-M   'P 1'
#
loop_
_entity.id
_entity.type
_entity.pdbx_description
1 polymer ?
#
loop_
_entity_poly.entity_id
_entity_poly.type
_entity_poly.pdbx_seq_one_letter_code
_entity_poly.pdbx_strand_id
1 'polypeptide(L)'
;MLELDIEDILSTERMFDQNKLDVRTITMGISLLGCVSSDGKTLCNNIYDTICRNAEDLAEVSHDISREYGVPIINRRISVTPIALVAGGIRSSSYVSIAETLQRAADEVGVDILGGFSALVDRGMTSADKVLIDSIPEALAVTRSICSSVAIGSTKAGINMDAVKRMGEIVKETAELTKDKDAYGCTKLVEFCNAVEDNPFMAGAFHGGTQGDVA
;
A
#
# COMPACT_ATOMS: atom_id res chain seq x y z
N MET A 1 -5.33 2.28 29.79
CA MET A 1 -4.01 2.13 30.42
C MET A 1 -3.61 0.69 30.22
N LEU A 2 -2.68 0.40 29.31
CA LEU A 2 -2.15 -0.96 29.12
C LEU A 2 -1.33 -1.28 30.39
N GLU A 3 -1.79 -2.27 31.17
CA GLU A 3 -0.95 -2.86 32.22
C GLU A 3 0.11 -3.72 31.51
N LEU A 4 1.31 -3.17 31.39
CA LEU A 4 2.47 -3.94 30.93
C LEU A 4 2.95 -4.80 32.10
N ASP A 5 2.93 -6.12 31.90
CA ASP A 5 3.53 -7.05 32.85
C ASP A 5 5.07 -6.96 32.77
N ILE A 6 5.74 -7.17 33.89
CA ILE A 6 7.22 -7.23 33.97
C ILE A 6 7.77 -8.29 32.99
N GLU A 7 7.04 -9.39 32.78
CA GLU A 7 7.42 -10.44 31.84
C GLU A 7 7.41 -9.95 30.38
N ASP A 8 6.49 -9.06 30.01
CA ASP A 8 6.44 -8.46 28.66
C ASP A 8 7.64 -7.53 28.43
N ILE A 9 8.03 -6.76 29.44
CA ILE A 9 9.21 -5.89 29.38
C ILE A 9 10.48 -6.71 29.23
N LEU A 10 10.66 -7.76 30.05
CA LEU A 10 11.81 -8.66 30.00
C LEU A 10 11.86 -9.45 28.68
N SER A 11 10.70 -9.82 28.14
CA SER A 11 10.59 -10.49 26.84
C SER A 11 11.07 -9.57 25.72
N THR A 12 10.67 -8.30 25.75
CA THR A 12 11.09 -7.28 24.79
C THR A 12 12.59 -7.01 24.88
N GLU A 13 13.15 -6.89 26.09
CA GLU A 13 14.59 -6.74 26.31
C GLU A 13 15.37 -7.91 25.72
N ARG A 14 14.93 -9.15 25.96
CA ARG A 14 15.55 -10.36 25.37
C ARG A 14 15.48 -10.38 23.85
N MET A 15 14.38 -9.92 23.28
CA MET A 15 14.21 -9.82 21.82
C MET A 15 15.30 -8.94 21.20
N PHE A 16 15.61 -7.78 21.80
CA PHE A 16 16.63 -6.86 21.28
C PHE A 16 18.05 -7.32 21.63
N ASP A 17 18.31 -7.66 22.88
CA ASP A 17 19.68 -7.89 23.37
C ASP A 17 20.21 -9.28 22.99
N GLN A 18 19.39 -10.32 23.11
CA GLN A 18 19.80 -11.70 22.85
C GLN A 18 19.48 -12.17 21.44
N ASN A 19 18.27 -11.88 20.94
CA ASN A 19 17.81 -12.37 19.64
C ASN A 19 18.15 -11.43 18.49
N LYS A 20 18.61 -10.20 18.75
CA LYS A 20 18.94 -9.17 17.73
C LYS A 20 17.78 -8.88 16.79
N LEU A 21 16.55 -8.96 17.27
CA LEU A 21 15.34 -8.66 16.51
C LEU A 21 14.99 -7.17 16.64
N ASP A 22 14.74 -6.54 15.52
CA ASP A 22 14.33 -5.13 15.45
C ASP A 22 12.86 -5.03 15.00
N VAL A 23 12.06 -4.22 15.69
CA VAL A 23 10.77 -3.76 15.17
C VAL A 23 11.03 -2.51 14.35
N ARG A 24 11.13 -2.65 13.03
CA ARG A 24 11.52 -1.55 12.15
C ARG A 24 10.35 -0.86 11.46
N THR A 25 9.20 -1.49 11.43
CA THR A 25 8.08 -1.03 10.61
C THR A 25 6.77 -1.23 11.33
N ILE A 26 5.91 -0.22 11.27
CA ILE A 26 4.49 -0.35 11.54
C ILE A 26 3.71 -0.11 10.26
N THR A 27 2.62 -0.83 10.06
CA THR A 27 1.73 -0.67 8.90
C THR A 27 0.30 -0.54 9.39
N MET A 28 -0.35 0.57 9.06
CA MET A 28 -1.77 0.79 9.32
C MET A 28 -2.57 0.39 8.09
N GLY A 29 -3.53 -0.51 8.25
CA GLY A 29 -4.50 -0.86 7.21
C GLY A 29 -5.69 0.09 7.27
N ILE A 30 -6.11 0.67 6.14
CA ILE A 30 -7.26 1.57 6.06
C ILE A 30 -8.19 1.11 4.94
N SER A 31 -9.44 0.82 5.27
CA SER A 31 -10.46 0.50 4.27
C SER A 31 -10.92 1.75 3.53
N LEU A 32 -10.88 1.70 2.20
CA LEU A 32 -11.38 2.76 1.32
C LEU A 32 -12.72 2.37 0.67
N LEU A 33 -13.35 1.27 1.08
CA LEU A 33 -14.62 0.84 0.50
C LEU A 33 -15.74 1.87 0.68
N GLY A 34 -15.72 2.61 1.79
CA GLY A 34 -16.64 3.73 2.04
C GLY A 34 -16.40 4.97 1.17
N CYS A 35 -15.28 5.04 0.44
CA CYS A 35 -14.92 6.20 -0.39
C CYS A 35 -15.50 6.14 -1.81
N VAL A 36 -16.06 4.98 -2.21
CA VAL A 36 -16.52 4.72 -3.59
C VAL A 36 -17.47 5.81 -4.07
N SER A 37 -17.22 6.32 -5.28
CA SER A 37 -18.04 7.32 -5.97
C SER A 37 -18.01 7.09 -7.47
N SER A 38 -19.07 7.52 -8.17
CA SER A 38 -19.09 7.56 -9.63
C SER A 38 -18.36 8.78 -10.21
N ASP A 39 -18.10 9.78 -9.39
CA ASP A 39 -17.32 10.97 -9.73
C ASP A 39 -15.89 10.86 -9.21
N GLY A 40 -14.90 10.91 -10.10
CA GLY A 40 -13.50 10.74 -9.77
C GLY A 40 -12.95 11.80 -8.82
N LYS A 41 -13.44 13.04 -8.89
CA LYS A 41 -13.00 14.11 -7.99
C LYS A 41 -13.51 13.87 -6.56
N THR A 42 -14.77 13.48 -6.44
CA THR A 42 -15.38 13.11 -5.15
C THR A 42 -14.67 11.89 -4.56
N LEU A 43 -14.36 10.88 -5.37
CA LEU A 43 -13.59 9.72 -4.95
C LEU A 43 -12.23 10.14 -4.37
N CYS A 44 -11.47 10.97 -5.09
CA CYS A 44 -10.16 11.45 -4.63
C CYS A 44 -10.26 12.22 -3.30
N ASN A 45 -11.27 13.10 -3.16
CA ASN A 45 -11.48 13.83 -1.91
C ASN A 45 -11.80 12.89 -0.74
N ASN A 46 -12.72 11.93 -0.96
CA ASN A 46 -13.08 10.95 0.07
C ASN A 46 -11.87 10.11 0.50
N ILE A 47 -11.02 9.68 -0.45
CA ILE A 47 -9.78 8.94 -0.16
C ILE A 47 -8.85 9.80 0.70
N TYR A 48 -8.59 11.03 0.28
CA TYR A 48 -7.71 11.94 1.01
C TYR A 48 -8.19 12.17 2.44
N ASP A 49 -9.46 12.56 2.60
CA ASP A 49 -10.04 12.86 3.91
C ASP A 49 -10.05 11.62 4.83
N THR A 50 -10.31 10.43 4.26
CA THR A 50 -10.33 9.19 5.04
C THR A 50 -8.93 8.82 5.53
N ILE A 51 -7.90 8.91 4.69
CA ILE A 51 -6.53 8.61 5.09
C ILE A 51 -6.04 9.63 6.12
N CYS A 52 -6.21 10.92 5.87
CA CYS A 52 -5.75 11.98 6.78
C CYS A 52 -6.40 11.86 8.16
N ARG A 53 -7.71 11.62 8.21
CA ARG A 53 -8.44 11.48 9.48
C ARG A 53 -8.00 10.25 10.30
N ASN A 54 -7.78 9.09 9.64
CA ASN A 54 -7.47 7.87 10.36
C ASN A 54 -6.00 7.76 10.75
N ALA A 55 -5.10 8.43 10.04
CA ALA A 55 -3.66 8.32 10.24
C ALA A 55 -3.01 9.61 10.76
N GLU A 56 -3.81 10.60 11.22
CA GLU A 56 -3.30 11.90 11.68
C GLU A 56 -2.22 11.77 12.76
N ASP A 57 -2.39 10.82 13.70
CA ASP A 57 -1.50 10.63 14.84
C ASP A 57 -0.44 9.54 14.61
N LEU A 58 -0.46 8.83 13.47
CA LEU A 58 0.39 7.66 13.24
C LEU A 58 1.89 7.97 13.39
N ALA A 59 2.33 9.11 12.86
CA ALA A 59 3.73 9.51 12.92
C ALA A 59 4.16 9.88 14.35
N GLU A 60 3.32 10.63 15.09
CA GLU A 60 3.59 11.05 16.47
C GLU A 60 3.59 9.86 17.43
N VAL A 61 2.56 9.02 17.37
CA VAL A 61 2.45 7.80 18.21
C VAL A 61 3.62 6.85 17.96
N SER A 62 4.05 6.68 16.70
CA SER A 62 5.22 5.87 16.37
C SER A 62 6.50 6.40 17.00
N HIS A 63 6.66 7.72 17.01
CA HIS A 63 7.81 8.37 17.62
C HIS A 63 7.78 8.22 19.16
N ASP A 64 6.61 8.38 19.77
CA ASP A 64 6.44 8.24 21.23
C ASP A 64 6.71 6.82 21.68
N ILE A 65 6.22 5.80 20.98
CA ILE A 65 6.53 4.39 21.23
C ILE A 65 8.04 4.16 21.12
N SER A 66 8.68 4.66 20.08
CA SER A 66 10.13 4.50 19.91
C SER A 66 10.91 5.10 21.07
N ARG A 67 10.47 6.25 21.58
CA ARG A 67 11.11 6.94 22.71
C ARG A 67 10.84 6.26 24.04
N GLU A 68 9.60 5.82 24.27
CA GLU A 68 9.18 5.24 25.56
C GLU A 68 9.76 3.83 25.78
N TYR A 69 9.77 3.01 24.72
CA TYR A 69 10.20 1.61 24.81
C TYR A 69 11.61 1.36 24.27
N GLY A 70 12.28 2.38 23.72
CA GLY A 70 13.60 2.21 23.13
C GLY A 70 13.61 1.38 21.85
N VAL A 71 12.45 1.19 21.20
CA VAL A 71 12.27 0.38 19.99
C VAL A 71 12.38 1.26 18.76
N PRO A 72 13.37 1.10 17.86
CA PRO A 72 13.48 1.94 16.68
C PRO A 72 12.39 1.60 15.63
N ILE A 73 11.38 2.45 15.51
CA ILE A 73 10.41 2.39 14.41
C ILE A 73 10.90 3.33 13.31
N ILE A 74 11.49 2.74 12.27
CA ILE A 74 12.15 3.48 11.19
C ILE A 74 11.18 3.79 10.05
N ASN A 75 10.23 2.87 9.78
CA ASN A 75 9.28 3.00 8.68
C ASN A 75 7.84 2.99 9.18
N ARG A 76 7.10 4.01 8.81
CA ARG A 76 5.66 4.12 9.02
C ARG A 76 4.98 3.92 7.67
N ARG A 77 4.04 3.01 7.62
CA ARG A 77 3.39 2.62 6.38
C ARG A 77 1.88 2.66 6.52
N ILE A 78 1.22 2.96 5.40
CA ILE A 78 -0.21 2.75 5.25
C ILE A 78 -0.43 1.72 4.15
N SER A 79 -1.38 0.81 4.35
CA SER A 79 -1.92 -0.06 3.32
C SER A 79 -3.41 0.23 3.15
N VAL A 80 -3.84 0.44 1.91
CA VAL A 80 -5.26 0.73 1.64
C VAL A 80 -5.91 -0.39 0.82
N THR A 81 -7.24 -0.41 0.78
CA THR A 81 -7.99 -1.30 -0.11
C THR A 81 -7.47 -1.16 -1.54
N PRO A 82 -7.27 -2.26 -2.29
CA PRO A 82 -6.83 -2.20 -3.69
C PRO A 82 -7.62 -1.19 -4.50
N ILE A 83 -6.93 -0.20 -5.06
CA ILE A 83 -7.56 0.93 -5.76
C ILE A 83 -8.40 0.47 -6.95
N ALA A 84 -8.04 -0.63 -7.62
CA ALA A 84 -8.86 -1.17 -8.72
C ALA A 84 -10.28 -1.52 -8.27
N LEU A 85 -10.49 -1.95 -7.00
CA LEU A 85 -11.81 -2.23 -6.45
C LEU A 85 -12.57 -0.93 -6.16
N VAL A 86 -11.90 0.03 -5.56
CA VAL A 86 -12.48 1.32 -5.14
C VAL A 86 -12.84 2.20 -6.34
N ALA A 87 -12.00 2.18 -7.37
CA ALA A 87 -12.17 2.96 -8.60
C ALA A 87 -13.06 2.30 -9.64
N GLY A 88 -13.60 1.11 -9.38
CA GLY A 88 -14.42 0.37 -10.35
C GLY A 88 -15.69 1.09 -10.82
N GLY A 89 -16.16 2.07 -10.05
CA GLY A 89 -17.36 2.87 -10.37
C GLY A 89 -17.10 4.08 -11.26
N ILE A 90 -15.84 4.52 -11.42
CA ILE A 90 -15.51 5.69 -12.25
C ILE A 90 -15.17 5.31 -13.68
N ARG A 91 -15.58 6.14 -14.63
CA ARG A 91 -15.21 6.02 -16.04
C ARG A 91 -14.00 6.92 -16.32
N SER A 92 -12.82 6.36 -16.22
CA SER A 92 -11.57 7.07 -16.53
C SER A 92 -10.66 6.19 -17.37
N SER A 93 -9.80 6.80 -18.16
CA SER A 93 -8.75 6.13 -18.93
C SER A 93 -7.43 6.02 -18.15
N SER A 94 -7.32 6.69 -16.99
CA SER A 94 -6.12 6.68 -16.14
C SER A 94 -6.48 6.94 -14.68
N TYR A 95 -5.77 6.29 -13.77
CA TYR A 95 -5.90 6.48 -12.31
C TYR A 95 -4.69 7.20 -11.70
N VAL A 96 -3.87 7.85 -12.50
CA VAL A 96 -2.71 8.63 -12.01
C VAL A 96 -3.14 9.69 -10.99
N SER A 97 -4.28 10.38 -11.22
CA SER A 97 -4.82 11.36 -10.27
C SER A 97 -5.16 10.78 -8.89
N ILE A 98 -5.52 9.49 -8.83
CA ILE A 98 -5.72 8.78 -7.56
C ILE A 98 -4.37 8.54 -6.88
N ALA A 99 -3.34 8.11 -7.64
CA ALA A 99 -1.99 7.94 -7.09
C ALA A 99 -1.40 9.27 -6.55
N GLU A 100 -1.62 10.38 -7.25
CA GLU A 100 -1.25 11.73 -6.77
C GLU A 100 -2.00 12.12 -5.51
N THR A 101 -3.27 11.72 -5.40
CA THR A 101 -4.08 11.96 -4.20
C THR A 101 -3.56 11.14 -3.01
N LEU A 102 -3.23 9.87 -3.22
CA LEU A 102 -2.58 9.03 -2.21
C LEU A 102 -1.23 9.62 -1.78
N GLN A 103 -0.43 10.15 -2.73
CA GLN A 103 0.84 10.81 -2.42
C GLN A 103 0.64 12.03 -1.53
N ARG A 104 -0.33 12.89 -1.85
CA ARG A 104 -0.65 14.07 -1.02
C ARG A 104 -1.08 13.66 0.40
N ALA A 105 -1.90 12.62 0.52
CA ALA A 105 -2.30 12.11 1.83
C ALA A 105 -1.10 11.55 2.60
N ALA A 106 -0.22 10.79 1.94
CA ALA A 106 1.00 10.26 2.56
C ALA A 106 1.94 11.36 3.06
N ASP A 107 2.07 12.45 2.28
CA ASP A 107 2.87 13.61 2.65
C ASP A 107 2.27 14.36 3.84
N GLU A 108 0.94 14.50 3.89
CA GLU A 108 0.22 15.17 4.99
C GLU A 108 0.37 14.44 6.32
N VAL A 109 0.18 13.10 6.32
CA VAL A 109 0.27 12.30 7.55
C VAL A 109 1.70 11.86 7.89
N GLY A 110 2.69 12.21 7.07
CA GLY A 110 4.11 11.97 7.35
C GLY A 110 4.52 10.50 7.32
N VAL A 111 3.92 9.68 6.44
CA VAL A 111 4.29 8.26 6.27
C VAL A 111 5.30 8.06 5.16
N ASP A 112 6.14 7.05 5.32
CA ASP A 112 7.24 6.78 4.40
C ASP A 112 6.77 6.05 3.13
N ILE A 113 5.80 5.13 3.28
CA ILE A 113 5.26 4.29 2.20
C ILE A 113 3.75 4.17 2.33
N LEU A 114 3.05 4.26 1.20
CA LEU A 114 1.63 3.96 1.07
C LEU A 114 1.43 2.93 -0.03
N GLY A 115 0.98 1.73 0.35
CA GLY A 115 0.63 0.63 -0.55
C GLY A 115 -0.87 0.55 -0.81
N GLY A 116 -1.24 -0.14 -1.89
CA GLY A 116 -2.64 -0.34 -2.27
C GLY A 116 -3.03 0.27 -3.61
N PHE A 117 -2.10 0.90 -4.34
CA PHE A 117 -2.32 1.19 -5.76
C PHE A 117 -2.21 -0.13 -6.55
N SER A 118 -3.20 -1.01 -6.34
CA SER A 118 -3.11 -2.45 -6.59
C SER A 118 -4.33 -2.99 -7.33
N ALA A 119 -4.11 -4.13 -8.04
CA ALA A 119 -5.14 -4.91 -8.69
C ALA A 119 -5.02 -6.40 -8.34
N LEU A 120 -6.14 -7.09 -8.18
CA LEU A 120 -6.21 -8.51 -7.88
C LEU A 120 -6.79 -9.22 -9.11
N VAL A 121 -5.93 -9.79 -9.95
CA VAL A 121 -6.30 -10.31 -11.28
C VAL A 121 -6.07 -11.80 -11.47
N ASP A 122 -5.85 -12.53 -10.38
CA ASP A 122 -5.66 -13.99 -10.39
C ASP A 122 -6.84 -14.75 -11.02
N ARG A 123 -8.06 -14.19 -10.94
CA ARG A 123 -9.31 -14.76 -11.49
C ARG A 123 -9.80 -14.09 -12.78
N GLY A 124 -9.00 -13.20 -13.34
CA GLY A 124 -9.34 -12.41 -14.52
C GLY A 124 -9.25 -10.92 -14.27
N MET A 125 -9.24 -10.12 -15.32
CA MET A 125 -9.11 -8.67 -15.28
C MET A 125 -10.43 -7.98 -15.62
N THR A 126 -10.90 -7.11 -14.74
CA THR A 126 -11.99 -6.16 -15.02
C THR A 126 -11.46 -4.98 -15.84
N SER A 127 -12.38 -4.11 -16.31
CA SER A 127 -11.97 -2.86 -16.96
C SER A 127 -11.19 -1.93 -16.02
N ALA A 128 -11.56 -1.89 -14.74
CA ALA A 128 -10.88 -1.08 -13.74
C ALA A 128 -9.45 -1.59 -13.46
N ASP A 129 -9.27 -2.92 -13.38
CA ASP A 129 -7.94 -3.52 -13.23
C ASP A 129 -7.02 -3.14 -14.38
N LYS A 130 -7.53 -3.19 -15.63
CA LYS A 130 -6.76 -2.79 -16.82
C LYS A 130 -6.33 -1.33 -16.76
N VAL A 131 -7.25 -0.43 -16.44
CA VAL A 131 -6.95 1.01 -16.31
C VAL A 131 -5.91 1.24 -15.21
N LEU A 132 -6.03 0.55 -14.06
CA LEU A 132 -5.06 0.67 -12.99
C LEU A 132 -3.68 0.18 -13.44
N ILE A 133 -3.59 -1.02 -14.01
CA ILE A 133 -2.32 -1.61 -14.47
C ILE A 133 -1.66 -0.71 -15.52
N ASP A 134 -2.42 -0.20 -16.47
CA ASP A 134 -1.92 0.71 -17.50
C ASP A 134 -1.47 2.08 -16.94
N SER A 135 -1.97 2.46 -15.75
CA SER A 135 -1.58 3.68 -15.06
C SER A 135 -0.32 3.54 -14.20
N ILE A 136 0.13 2.31 -13.90
CA ILE A 136 1.26 2.06 -12.99
C ILE A 136 2.54 2.79 -13.38
N PRO A 137 3.01 2.75 -14.65
CA PRO A 137 4.27 3.38 -15.01
C PRO A 137 4.30 4.87 -14.70
N GLU A 138 3.28 5.60 -15.13
CA GLU A 138 3.17 7.03 -14.89
C GLU A 138 2.95 7.33 -13.40
N ALA A 139 2.06 6.60 -12.72
CA ALA A 139 1.80 6.77 -11.29
C ALA A 139 3.08 6.63 -10.46
N LEU A 140 3.91 5.61 -10.73
CA LEU A 140 5.16 5.39 -10.02
C LEU A 140 6.27 6.39 -10.40
N ALA A 141 6.22 6.97 -11.61
CA ALA A 141 7.15 8.01 -12.03
C ALA A 141 6.89 9.36 -11.35
N VAL A 142 5.60 9.72 -11.15
CA VAL A 142 5.21 11.02 -10.57
C VAL A 142 5.09 11.01 -9.05
N THR A 143 5.00 9.83 -8.41
CA THR A 143 4.89 9.70 -6.96
C THR A 143 6.20 9.22 -6.33
N ARG A 144 6.41 9.57 -5.05
CA ARG A 144 7.59 9.17 -4.29
C ARG A 144 7.32 7.96 -3.39
N SER A 145 6.24 8.03 -2.59
CA SER A 145 5.93 7.09 -1.50
C SER A 145 4.91 6.01 -1.90
N ILE A 146 4.29 6.15 -3.08
CA ILE A 146 3.25 5.21 -3.50
C ILE A 146 3.87 3.95 -4.07
N CYS A 147 3.37 2.81 -3.58
CA CYS A 147 3.75 1.49 -4.06
C CYS A 147 2.56 0.81 -4.74
N SER A 148 2.88 -0.02 -5.72
CA SER A 148 1.90 -0.75 -6.52
C SER A 148 2.16 -2.25 -6.46
N SER A 149 1.08 -3.02 -6.51
CA SER A 149 1.16 -4.47 -6.60
C SER A 149 0.04 -5.05 -7.46
N VAL A 150 0.36 -6.17 -8.12
CA VAL A 150 -0.61 -6.91 -8.91
C VAL A 150 -0.58 -8.38 -8.53
N ALA A 151 -1.69 -8.92 -8.03
CA ALA A 151 -1.84 -10.33 -7.73
C ALA A 151 -2.24 -11.08 -9.01
N ILE A 152 -1.28 -11.76 -9.62
CA ILE A 152 -1.43 -12.39 -10.95
C ILE A 152 -1.79 -13.87 -10.90
N GLY A 153 -1.76 -14.48 -9.72
CA GLY A 153 -2.05 -15.91 -9.58
C GLY A 153 -2.36 -16.35 -8.17
N SER A 154 -3.01 -17.49 -8.06
CA SER A 154 -3.24 -18.19 -6.80
C SER A 154 -3.28 -19.70 -7.02
N THR A 155 -3.00 -20.47 -5.97
CA THR A 155 -3.15 -21.94 -5.98
C THR A 155 -4.57 -22.37 -6.34
N LYS A 156 -5.56 -21.52 -6.05
CA LYS A 156 -6.98 -21.78 -6.33
C LYS A 156 -7.37 -21.48 -7.78
N ALA A 157 -6.84 -20.40 -8.36
CA ALA A 157 -7.23 -19.92 -9.68
C ALA A 157 -6.21 -20.23 -10.79
N GLY A 158 -4.97 -20.60 -10.41
CA GLY A 158 -3.86 -20.72 -11.34
C GLY A 158 -3.19 -19.37 -11.60
N ILE A 159 -2.45 -19.25 -12.70
CA ILE A 159 -1.72 -18.04 -13.09
C ILE A 159 -2.45 -17.40 -14.27
N ASN A 160 -2.71 -16.10 -14.18
CA ASN A 160 -3.26 -15.31 -15.27
C ASN A 160 -2.15 -14.90 -16.24
N MET A 161 -1.97 -15.66 -17.32
CA MET A 161 -0.88 -15.46 -18.29
C MET A 161 -1.01 -14.15 -19.06
N ASP A 162 -2.22 -13.62 -19.26
CA ASP A 162 -2.42 -12.31 -19.88
C ASP A 162 -1.93 -11.19 -18.97
N ALA A 163 -2.16 -11.34 -17.65
CA ALA A 163 -1.62 -10.42 -16.65
C ALA A 163 -0.08 -10.50 -16.60
N VAL A 164 0.50 -11.70 -16.60
CA VAL A 164 1.97 -11.89 -16.64
C VAL A 164 2.59 -11.17 -17.84
N LYS A 165 2.00 -11.36 -19.03
CA LYS A 165 2.47 -10.69 -20.24
C LYS A 165 2.41 -9.16 -20.10
N ARG A 166 1.25 -8.63 -19.67
CA ARG A 166 1.09 -7.18 -19.53
C ARG A 166 2.01 -6.60 -18.49
N MET A 167 2.19 -7.29 -17.36
CA MET A 167 3.10 -6.84 -16.30
C MET A 167 4.56 -6.78 -16.75
N GLY A 168 5.02 -7.71 -17.58
CA GLY A 168 6.35 -7.63 -18.20
C GLY A 168 6.54 -6.37 -19.04
N GLU A 169 5.51 -5.92 -19.76
CA GLU A 169 5.50 -4.64 -20.49
C GLU A 169 5.51 -3.45 -19.51
N ILE A 170 4.68 -3.48 -18.47
CA ILE A 170 4.59 -2.45 -17.43
C ILE A 170 5.92 -2.25 -16.70
N VAL A 171 6.61 -3.33 -16.32
CA VAL A 171 7.94 -3.23 -15.69
C VAL A 171 8.93 -2.50 -16.61
N LYS A 172 8.94 -2.86 -17.90
CA LYS A 172 9.81 -2.20 -18.88
C LYS A 172 9.45 -0.73 -19.07
N GLU A 173 8.17 -0.40 -19.19
CA GLU A 173 7.68 0.98 -19.29
C GLU A 173 8.05 1.80 -18.04
N THR A 174 7.86 1.22 -16.84
CA THR A 174 8.23 1.86 -15.56
C THR A 174 9.74 2.12 -15.48
N ALA A 175 10.57 1.15 -15.87
CA ALA A 175 12.02 1.32 -15.92
C ALA A 175 12.43 2.45 -16.85
N GLU A 176 11.85 2.52 -18.05
CA GLU A 176 12.15 3.56 -19.04
C GLU A 176 11.72 4.95 -18.57
N LEU A 177 10.52 5.09 -17.98
CA LEU A 177 10.03 6.37 -17.45
C LEU A 177 10.81 6.88 -16.23
N THR A 178 11.46 5.99 -15.50
CA THR A 178 12.21 6.35 -14.29
C THR A 178 13.72 6.17 -14.42
N LYS A 179 14.23 5.98 -15.63
CA LYS A 179 15.65 5.70 -15.90
C LYS A 179 16.60 6.78 -15.37
N ASP A 180 16.18 8.04 -15.43
CA ASP A 180 16.98 9.18 -14.93
C ASP A 180 17.03 9.24 -13.38
N LYS A 181 16.29 8.36 -12.71
CA LYS A 181 16.27 8.14 -11.25
C LYS A 181 16.63 6.68 -10.92
N ASP A 182 17.58 6.09 -11.62
CA ASP A 182 18.08 4.71 -11.45
C ASP A 182 16.94 3.65 -11.54
N ALA A 183 15.94 3.90 -12.37
CA ALA A 183 14.74 3.06 -12.52
C ALA A 183 14.01 2.82 -11.18
N TYR A 184 14.05 3.81 -10.27
CA TYR A 184 13.48 3.71 -8.91
C TYR A 184 12.00 3.31 -8.88
N GLY A 185 11.22 3.62 -9.92
CA GLY A 185 9.83 3.18 -10.05
C GLY A 185 9.67 1.67 -9.92
N CYS A 186 10.62 0.88 -10.43
CA CYS A 186 10.56 -0.58 -10.36
C CYS A 186 10.71 -1.13 -8.94
N THR A 187 11.38 -0.41 -8.04
CA THR A 187 11.51 -0.83 -6.63
C THR A 187 10.20 -0.72 -5.85
N LYS A 188 9.23 0.01 -6.39
CA LYS A 188 7.90 0.25 -5.82
C LYS A 188 6.81 -0.62 -6.45
N LEU A 189 7.18 -1.57 -7.32
CA LEU A 189 6.26 -2.46 -8.01
C LEU A 189 6.52 -3.91 -7.63
N VAL A 190 5.46 -4.64 -7.28
CA VAL A 190 5.52 -6.06 -6.92
C VAL A 190 4.44 -6.85 -7.63
N GLU A 191 4.79 -8.03 -8.13
CA GLU A 191 3.87 -9.03 -8.63
C GLU A 191 3.75 -10.18 -7.63
N PHE A 192 2.52 -10.61 -7.36
CA PHE A 192 2.25 -11.67 -6.39
C PHE A 192 1.58 -12.88 -7.00
N CYS A 193 1.91 -14.04 -6.42
CA CYS A 193 1.05 -15.22 -6.41
C CYS A 193 0.71 -15.57 -4.97
N ASN A 194 -0.54 -15.98 -4.72
CA ASN A 194 -1.06 -16.29 -3.39
C ASN A 194 -0.96 -15.11 -2.40
N ALA A 195 -1.25 -13.90 -2.84
CA ALA A 195 -1.35 -12.76 -1.94
C ALA A 195 -2.40 -13.04 -0.86
N VAL A 196 -2.02 -12.83 0.40
CA VAL A 196 -2.93 -12.91 1.54
C VAL A 196 -3.74 -11.62 1.65
N GLU A 197 -4.94 -11.72 2.22
CA GLU A 197 -5.68 -10.52 2.65
C GLU A 197 -4.86 -9.81 3.72
N ASP A 198 -4.93 -8.48 3.77
CA ASP A 198 -4.11 -7.65 4.66
C ASP A 198 -2.62 -7.94 4.59
N ASN A 199 -2.09 -7.79 3.42
CA ASN A 199 -0.66 -7.91 3.20
C ASN A 199 0.06 -6.62 3.62
N PRO A 200 0.85 -6.61 4.72
CA PRO A 200 1.57 -5.42 5.18
C PRO A 200 2.94 -5.24 4.50
N PHE A 201 3.29 -6.12 3.56
CA PHE A 201 4.66 -6.27 3.08
C PHE A 201 5.04 -5.26 2.00
N MET A 202 5.86 -4.26 2.37
CA MET A 202 6.57 -3.31 1.47
C MET A 202 5.70 -2.78 0.29
N ALA A 203 6.23 -2.85 -0.93
CA ALA A 203 5.53 -2.40 -2.14
C ALA A 203 4.26 -3.18 -2.43
N GLY A 204 4.14 -4.40 -1.90
CA GLY A 204 2.96 -5.23 -2.06
C GLY A 204 1.87 -5.04 -1.02
N ALA A 205 2.01 -4.10 -0.11
CA ALA A 205 1.03 -3.89 0.95
C ALA A 205 -0.33 -3.47 0.39
N PHE A 206 -1.38 -4.11 0.87
CA PHE A 206 -2.77 -3.69 0.68
C PHE A 206 -3.65 -4.19 1.83
N HIS A 207 -4.74 -3.49 2.09
CA HIS A 207 -5.72 -3.84 3.11
C HIS A 207 -6.90 -4.56 2.47
N GLY A 208 -7.27 -5.71 3.01
CA GLY A 208 -8.40 -6.51 2.50
C GLY A 208 -9.76 -5.91 2.82
N GLY A 209 -10.80 -6.45 2.17
CA GLY A 209 -12.17 -5.97 2.33
C GLY A 209 -12.98 -6.66 3.45
N THR A 210 -12.40 -7.60 4.18
CA THR A 210 -13.11 -8.43 5.18
C THR A 210 -12.87 -8.00 6.61
N GLN A 211 -11.94 -7.07 6.83
CA GLN A 211 -11.59 -6.56 8.15
C GLN A 211 -12.28 -5.21 8.43
N GLY A 212 -12.07 -4.69 9.64
CA GLY A 212 -12.61 -3.39 10.03
C GLY A 212 -12.10 -2.23 9.18
N ASP A 213 -12.60 -1.04 9.46
CA ASP A 213 -12.24 0.16 8.70
C ASP A 213 -10.76 0.57 8.89
N VAL A 214 -10.17 0.18 10.00
CA VAL A 214 -8.75 0.40 10.33
C VAL A 214 -8.19 -0.81 11.10
N ALA A 215 -6.97 -1.20 10.78
CA ALA A 215 -6.23 -2.29 11.42
C ALA A 215 -4.75 -1.94 11.66
#